data_bc6593e71f1e30df9ef349398018a3e4
#
_entry.id   bc6593e71f1e30df9ef349398018a3e4
#
_cell.length_a   1.000
_cell.length_b   1.000
_cell.length_c   1.000
_cell.angle_alpha   90.00
_cell.angle_beta   90.00
_cell.angle_gamma   90.00
#
_symmetry.space_group_name_H-M   'P 1'
#
loop_
_entity.id
_entity.type
_entity.pdbx_description
1 polymer ?
#
loop_
_entity_poly.entity_id
_entity_poly.type
_entity_poly.pdbx_seq_one_letter_code
_entity_poly.pdbx_strand_id
1 'polypeptide(L)'
;MAFIKVPPLGESIVEATVSRWLKQEGETVAIGETLVELETDKITVEVAALEAGVLTTRMRQEGDVVAVGASLGEISGGAAAHAGAVIAERTAPALVPATGVQPAIAAVQVSPAAQRLATEAALDVGSVPGTGRGGVVSKADVIGVLAAPTPAAPVVTAPPVAPVAVVPSSARETREKMSTRRKRIAENLLLSQHQTAHLTTFNEIDMTAISTLRDRLKDRVEKEQGVKLSFMPFFVKAACHALQAYPSVNAQIDGDTIVYKHYVNMGIAVASDAGLVVPNVKDADRKNVLEIGREITAVAKRARDGKLSMDDLTGGTFTITNGGVFGSLVSTPIINYPQVGILGLHKTQDRPVAINGKVEIRPMMYVALSYDHRMIDGQQAVLFLVRFKELMEDPAAMLLA
;
A
#
# COMPACT_ATOMS: atom_id res chain seq x y z
N MET A 1 -11.55 20.16 -30.72
CA MET A 1 -10.85 19.99 -29.45
C MET A 1 -11.40 18.75 -28.80
N ALA A 2 -10.56 17.77 -28.56
CA ALA A 2 -10.93 16.53 -27.87
C ALA A 2 -10.26 16.48 -26.52
N PHE A 3 -11.01 16.08 -25.47
CA PHE A 3 -10.44 15.91 -24.13
C PHE A 3 -9.92 14.50 -23.95
N ILE A 4 -8.71 14.37 -23.46
CA ILE A 4 -8.13 13.11 -22.99
C ILE A 4 -8.74 12.86 -21.60
N LYS A 5 -9.53 11.79 -21.45
CA LYS A 5 -10.19 11.44 -20.18
C LYS A 5 -9.63 10.15 -19.61
N VAL A 6 -9.66 10.04 -18.28
CA VAL A 6 -9.35 8.78 -17.58
C VAL A 6 -10.37 7.71 -18.01
N PRO A 7 -9.95 6.59 -18.59
CA PRO A 7 -10.86 5.51 -18.98
C PRO A 7 -11.46 4.81 -17.76
N PRO A 8 -12.53 4.02 -17.93
CA PRO A 8 -13.01 3.13 -16.85
C PRO A 8 -11.89 2.17 -16.44
N LEU A 9 -11.56 2.16 -15.15
CA LEU A 9 -10.44 1.39 -14.60
C LEU A 9 -10.87 0.06 -13.98
N GLY A 10 -12.17 -0.32 -14.11
CA GLY A 10 -12.78 -1.51 -13.50
C GLY A 10 -13.70 -1.16 -12.33
N GLU A 11 -14.51 -2.14 -11.87
CA GLU A 11 -15.61 -1.92 -10.90
C GLU A 11 -15.17 -1.44 -9.51
N SER A 12 -13.89 -1.53 -9.16
CA SER A 12 -13.38 -1.21 -7.80
C SER A 12 -12.36 -0.08 -7.77
N ILE A 13 -12.01 0.52 -8.91
CA ILE A 13 -10.99 1.57 -8.99
C ILE A 13 -11.66 2.89 -9.32
N VAL A 14 -11.68 3.79 -8.34
CA VAL A 14 -12.33 5.11 -8.46
C VAL A 14 -11.35 6.24 -8.79
N GLU A 15 -10.05 6.01 -8.58
CA GLU A 15 -8.99 6.99 -8.79
C GLU A 15 -7.70 6.36 -9.32
N ALA A 16 -6.90 7.13 -10.03
CA ALA A 16 -5.56 6.77 -10.49
C ALA A 16 -4.60 7.95 -10.30
N THR A 17 -3.30 7.68 -10.29
CA THR A 17 -2.27 8.73 -10.26
C THR A 17 -1.61 8.83 -11.63
N VAL A 18 -1.41 10.04 -12.13
CA VAL A 18 -0.64 10.26 -13.36
C VAL A 18 0.81 9.86 -13.08
N SER A 19 1.25 8.74 -13.66
CA SER A 19 2.60 8.21 -13.45
C SER A 19 3.61 8.97 -14.31
N ARG A 20 3.37 9.01 -15.62
CA ARG A 20 4.27 9.66 -16.57
C ARG A 20 3.53 10.09 -17.82
N TRP A 21 3.88 11.27 -18.35
CA TRP A 21 3.50 11.72 -19.67
C TRP A 21 4.54 11.26 -20.71
N LEU A 22 4.08 10.57 -21.74
CA LEU A 22 4.92 10.10 -22.84
C LEU A 22 5.05 11.13 -23.96
N LYS A 23 4.14 12.13 -23.98
CA LYS A 23 4.12 13.23 -24.96
C LYS A 23 4.19 14.59 -24.28
N GLN A 24 4.87 15.55 -24.92
CA GLN A 24 4.96 16.93 -24.44
C GLN A 24 3.89 17.82 -25.09
N GLU A 25 3.57 18.95 -24.42
CA GLU A 25 2.70 19.96 -25.00
C GLU A 25 3.32 20.50 -26.30
N GLY A 26 2.50 20.58 -27.36
CA GLY A 26 2.93 20.93 -28.69
C GLY A 26 3.34 19.77 -29.59
N GLU A 27 3.42 18.55 -29.09
CA GLU A 27 3.73 17.37 -29.90
C GLU A 27 2.49 16.83 -30.66
N THR A 28 2.72 16.35 -31.87
CA THR A 28 1.71 15.67 -32.67
C THR A 28 1.49 14.27 -32.17
N VAL A 29 0.21 13.86 -32.10
CA VAL A 29 -0.23 12.54 -31.66
C VAL A 29 -1.08 11.86 -32.71
N ALA A 30 -0.87 10.55 -32.92
CA ALA A 30 -1.67 9.71 -33.77
C ALA A 30 -2.81 9.03 -33.03
N ILE A 31 -3.87 8.61 -33.71
CA ILE A 31 -4.93 7.80 -33.12
C ILE A 31 -4.35 6.50 -32.58
N GLY A 32 -4.67 6.16 -31.31
CA GLY A 32 -4.19 4.96 -30.63
C GLY A 32 -2.79 5.08 -30.04
N GLU A 33 -2.13 6.23 -30.16
CA GLU A 33 -0.82 6.47 -29.55
C GLU A 33 -0.95 6.75 -28.04
N THR A 34 -0.17 6.04 -27.22
CA THR A 34 -0.18 6.21 -25.76
C THR A 34 0.37 7.57 -25.37
N LEU A 35 -0.40 8.35 -24.62
CA LEU A 35 -0.10 9.72 -24.22
C LEU A 35 0.40 9.83 -22.78
N VAL A 36 -0.23 9.07 -21.90
CA VAL A 36 0.02 9.14 -20.47
C VAL A 36 -0.18 7.77 -19.84
N GLU A 37 0.67 7.43 -18.88
CA GLU A 37 0.56 6.26 -18.04
C GLU A 37 -0.10 6.65 -16.72
N LEU A 38 -1.16 5.95 -16.35
CA LEU A 38 -1.84 6.08 -15.07
C LEU A 38 -1.50 4.90 -14.19
N GLU A 39 -1.07 5.14 -12.97
CA GLU A 39 -0.80 4.13 -11.96
C GLU A 39 -1.99 4.03 -11.00
N THR A 40 -2.52 2.83 -10.85
CA THR A 40 -3.54 2.51 -9.83
C THR A 40 -2.90 1.69 -8.70
N ASP A 41 -3.68 1.37 -7.69
CA ASP A 41 -3.22 0.52 -6.58
C ASP A 41 -2.84 -0.90 -7.03
N LYS A 42 -3.25 -1.33 -8.23
CA LYS A 42 -3.09 -2.72 -8.69
C LYS A 42 -2.39 -2.86 -10.03
N ILE A 43 -2.67 -1.97 -10.97
CA ILE A 43 -2.16 -2.05 -12.34
C ILE A 43 -1.77 -0.66 -12.86
N THR A 44 -0.89 -0.64 -13.87
CA THR A 44 -0.64 0.55 -14.68
C THR A 44 -1.53 0.51 -15.91
N VAL A 45 -2.21 1.61 -16.21
CA VAL A 45 -3.13 1.75 -17.35
C VAL A 45 -2.59 2.82 -18.30
N GLU A 46 -2.45 2.48 -19.56
CA GLU A 46 -2.07 3.40 -20.62
C GLU A 46 -3.29 4.09 -21.20
N VAL A 47 -3.24 5.41 -21.33
CA VAL A 47 -4.28 6.21 -21.96
C VAL A 47 -3.81 6.64 -23.33
N ALA A 48 -4.50 6.13 -24.37
CA ALA A 48 -4.20 6.42 -25.75
C ALA A 48 -5.06 7.56 -26.30
N ALA A 49 -4.55 8.24 -27.32
CA ALA A 49 -5.27 9.26 -28.05
C ALA A 49 -6.46 8.66 -28.80
N LEU A 50 -7.65 9.21 -28.62
CA LEU A 50 -8.85 8.83 -29.36
C LEU A 50 -8.92 9.49 -30.75
N GLU A 51 -8.25 10.61 -30.93
CA GLU A 51 -8.19 11.38 -32.18
C GLU A 51 -6.76 11.85 -32.46
N ALA A 52 -6.40 11.98 -33.76
CA ALA A 52 -5.12 12.54 -34.15
C ALA A 52 -5.14 14.08 -34.00
N GLY A 53 -4.06 14.66 -33.51
CA GLY A 53 -3.97 16.11 -33.34
C GLY A 53 -2.66 16.54 -32.72
N VAL A 54 -2.68 17.69 -32.07
CA VAL A 54 -1.56 18.23 -31.27
C VAL A 54 -1.99 18.32 -29.80
N LEU A 55 -1.20 17.81 -28.89
CA LEU A 55 -1.46 17.94 -27.44
C LEU A 55 -1.28 19.41 -27.05
N THR A 56 -2.38 20.10 -26.75
CA THR A 56 -2.37 21.55 -26.55
C THR A 56 -2.03 21.89 -25.10
N THR A 57 -2.63 21.17 -24.16
CA THR A 57 -2.46 21.49 -22.73
C THR A 57 -2.55 20.23 -21.89
N ARG A 58 -1.66 20.09 -20.91
CA ARG A 58 -1.72 19.09 -19.85
C ARG A 58 -2.44 19.70 -18.65
N MET A 59 -3.66 19.27 -18.38
CA MET A 59 -4.46 19.76 -17.24
C MET A 59 -4.05 19.11 -15.92
N ARG A 60 -3.29 18.00 -15.98
CA ARG A 60 -2.80 17.25 -14.84
C ARG A 60 -1.31 16.98 -14.98
N GLN A 61 -0.59 17.11 -13.88
CA GLN A 61 0.86 16.88 -13.85
C GLN A 61 1.18 15.48 -13.36
N GLU A 62 2.41 15.03 -13.58
CA GLU A 62 2.91 13.77 -13.01
C GLU A 62 2.82 13.79 -11.48
N GLY A 63 2.22 12.77 -10.90
CA GLY A 63 1.95 12.67 -9.48
C GLY A 63 0.59 13.20 -9.01
N ASP A 64 -0.26 13.72 -9.90
CA ASP A 64 -1.63 14.13 -9.58
C ASP A 64 -2.56 12.92 -9.48
N VAL A 65 -3.42 12.92 -8.47
CA VAL A 65 -4.49 11.93 -8.33
C VAL A 65 -5.71 12.40 -9.12
N VAL A 66 -6.24 11.52 -9.97
CA VAL A 66 -7.35 11.79 -10.88
C VAL A 66 -8.43 10.74 -10.75
N ALA A 67 -9.70 11.17 -10.70
CA ALA A 67 -10.85 10.27 -10.69
C ALA A 67 -11.15 9.72 -12.10
N VAL A 68 -11.82 8.58 -12.19
CA VAL A 68 -12.36 8.03 -13.45
C VAL A 68 -13.22 9.08 -14.17
N GLY A 69 -12.99 9.29 -15.46
CA GLY A 69 -13.67 10.28 -16.29
C GLY A 69 -13.11 11.72 -16.18
N ALA A 70 -12.16 11.99 -15.29
CA ALA A 70 -11.52 13.32 -15.20
C ALA A 70 -10.73 13.64 -16.47
N SER A 71 -10.67 14.92 -16.84
CA SER A 71 -9.88 15.39 -17.99
C SER A 71 -8.41 15.49 -17.60
N LEU A 72 -7.54 14.84 -18.38
CA LEU A 72 -6.08 14.82 -18.22
C LEU A 72 -5.40 15.91 -19.06
N GLY A 73 -5.93 16.16 -20.26
CA GLY A 73 -5.38 17.11 -21.20
C GLY A 73 -6.30 17.34 -22.39
N GLU A 74 -5.89 18.18 -23.32
CA GLU A 74 -6.64 18.59 -24.48
C GLU A 74 -5.83 18.38 -25.77
N ILE A 75 -6.47 17.79 -26.79
CA ILE A 75 -5.94 17.63 -28.14
C ILE A 75 -6.68 18.57 -29.07
N SER A 76 -5.93 19.40 -29.81
CA SER A 76 -6.49 20.19 -30.91
C SER A 76 -6.37 19.42 -32.22
N GLY A 77 -7.51 19.08 -32.83
CA GLY A 77 -7.53 18.45 -34.16
C GLY A 77 -7.28 19.48 -35.23
N GLY A 78 -6.27 19.25 -36.04
CA GLY A 78 -6.13 19.84 -37.36
C GLY A 78 -5.17 20.99 -37.56
N ALA A 79 -4.20 20.77 -38.46
CA ALA A 79 -3.39 21.66 -39.27
C ALA A 79 -2.36 22.60 -38.60
N ALA A 80 -1.17 22.37 -39.05
CA ALA A 80 0.10 23.05 -38.87
C ALA A 80 0.10 24.59 -38.76
N ALA A 81 1.14 25.01 -38.07
CA ALA A 81 1.95 26.24 -38.24
C ALA A 81 1.52 27.51 -37.44
N HIS A 82 2.30 28.00 -36.66
CA HIS A 82 3.35 28.97 -36.68
C HIS A 82 3.58 29.72 -35.34
N ALA A 83 4.85 29.97 -35.13
CA ALA A 83 5.43 30.71 -34.05
C ALA A 83 4.92 32.17 -33.97
N GLY A 84 4.98 32.74 -32.76
CA GLY A 84 4.79 34.16 -32.53
C GLY A 84 5.04 34.55 -31.09
N ALA A 85 6.26 34.98 -30.81
CA ALA A 85 6.63 35.63 -29.58
C ALA A 85 6.12 37.09 -29.56
N VAL A 86 5.66 37.59 -28.44
CA VAL A 86 5.80 39.02 -28.10
C VAL A 86 5.83 39.25 -26.59
N ILE A 87 6.75 40.04 -26.22
CA ILE A 87 7.26 40.63 -25.00
C ILE A 87 6.39 41.81 -24.55
N ALA A 88 6.52 42.18 -23.31
CA ALA A 88 6.38 43.50 -22.66
C ALA A 88 5.28 43.52 -21.58
N GLU A 89 5.35 44.21 -20.49
CA GLU A 89 6.34 45.14 -19.86
C GLU A 89 5.77 45.50 -18.48
N ARG A 90 6.69 45.89 -17.63
CA ARG A 90 6.60 46.37 -16.25
C ARG A 90 5.63 47.55 -16.06
N THR A 91 5.06 47.66 -14.88
CA THR A 91 5.19 48.92 -14.09
C THR A 91 4.73 48.72 -12.64
N ALA A 92 5.57 49.12 -11.71
CA ALA A 92 5.21 49.45 -10.33
C ALA A 92 5.02 51.00 -10.24
N PRO A 93 4.27 51.50 -9.26
CA PRO A 93 4.88 52.42 -8.34
C PRO A 93 4.42 52.34 -6.87
N ALA A 94 5.39 52.49 -6.00
CA ALA A 94 5.65 53.60 -5.07
C ALA A 94 4.80 53.71 -3.77
N LEU A 95 5.54 53.68 -2.68
CA LEU A 95 5.23 53.96 -1.28
C LEU A 95 4.85 55.44 -1.02
N VAL A 96 3.98 55.63 -0.03
CA VAL A 96 4.05 56.82 0.87
C VAL A 96 3.63 56.45 2.29
N PRO A 97 4.29 56.95 3.34
CA PRO A 97 4.00 56.63 4.73
C PRO A 97 3.09 57.67 5.37
N ALA A 98 2.31 57.27 6.37
CA ALA A 98 1.63 58.21 7.26
C ALA A 98 1.81 57.81 8.72
N THR A 99 2.36 58.74 9.41
CA THR A 99 2.70 58.91 10.80
C THR A 99 1.50 58.89 11.75
N GLY A 100 1.77 58.40 12.92
CA GLY A 100 1.05 58.17 14.10
C GLY A 100 0.20 59.22 14.75
N VAL A 101 -0.50 58.85 15.76
CA VAL A 101 -0.69 59.55 17.05
C VAL A 101 -1.32 58.58 18.03
N GLN A 102 -0.68 58.36 19.16
CA GLN A 102 -1.23 57.69 20.33
C GLN A 102 -2.06 58.67 21.13
N PRO A 103 -3.25 58.33 21.62
CA PRO A 103 -3.88 59.02 22.74
C PRO A 103 -3.71 58.25 24.05
N ALA A 104 -3.50 59.00 25.10
CA ALA A 104 -3.27 58.63 26.47
C ALA A 104 -4.43 57.83 27.06
N ILE A 105 -4.07 56.79 27.86
CA ILE A 105 -4.98 55.92 28.56
C ILE A 105 -5.56 56.67 29.79
N ALA A 106 -6.84 57.00 29.76
CA ALA A 106 -7.61 57.41 30.94
C ALA A 106 -7.98 56.17 31.77
N ALA A 107 -7.77 56.18 33.08
CA ALA A 107 -8.11 55.09 33.97
C ALA A 107 -9.60 54.79 33.93
N VAL A 108 -9.99 53.58 33.49
CA VAL A 108 -11.38 53.15 33.45
C VAL A 108 -11.89 52.90 34.87
N GLN A 109 -12.93 53.61 35.28
CA GLN A 109 -13.60 53.35 36.56
C GLN A 109 -14.54 52.16 36.43
N VAL A 110 -14.42 51.20 37.32
CA VAL A 110 -15.15 49.91 37.29
C VAL A 110 -15.92 49.72 38.61
N SER A 111 -17.19 49.34 38.55
CA SER A 111 -17.96 49.05 39.75
C SER A 111 -17.47 47.74 40.42
N PRO A 112 -17.52 47.64 41.78
CA PRO A 112 -17.07 46.46 42.49
C PRO A 112 -17.76 45.13 42.04
N ALA A 113 -19.00 45.21 41.62
CA ALA A 113 -19.77 44.09 41.11
C ALA A 113 -19.36 43.66 39.69
N ALA A 114 -18.98 44.62 38.83
CA ALA A 114 -18.43 44.38 37.52
C ALA A 114 -17.02 43.74 37.62
N GLN A 115 -16.23 44.20 38.56
CA GLN A 115 -14.88 43.71 38.76
C GLN A 115 -14.85 42.22 39.21
N ARG A 116 -15.73 41.84 40.14
CA ARG A 116 -15.88 40.44 40.54
C ARG A 116 -16.29 39.53 39.39
N LEU A 117 -17.30 39.91 38.62
CA LEU A 117 -17.78 39.11 37.50
C LEU A 117 -16.72 39.01 36.37
N ALA A 118 -15.99 40.06 36.09
CA ALA A 118 -14.93 40.06 35.11
C ALA A 118 -13.76 39.16 35.55
N THR A 119 -13.42 39.16 36.87
CA THR A 119 -12.39 38.26 37.40
C THR A 119 -12.82 36.79 37.33
N GLU A 120 -14.09 36.45 37.62
CA GLU A 120 -14.63 35.10 37.50
C GLU A 120 -14.64 34.60 36.03
N ALA A 121 -14.86 35.53 35.09
CA ALA A 121 -14.92 35.22 33.67
C ALA A 121 -13.58 35.38 32.95
N ALA A 122 -12.50 35.68 33.65
CA ALA A 122 -11.17 35.98 33.09
C ALA A 122 -11.19 37.05 31.97
N LEU A 123 -12.09 38.07 32.11
CA LEU A 123 -12.27 39.14 31.14
C LEU A 123 -11.49 40.38 31.58
N ASP A 124 -10.72 40.97 30.64
CA ASP A 124 -10.04 42.24 30.88
C ASP A 124 -11.05 43.38 30.88
N VAL A 125 -11.28 43.99 32.05
CA VAL A 125 -12.24 45.12 32.24
C VAL A 125 -11.81 46.38 31.46
N GLY A 126 -10.58 46.53 31.07
CA GLY A 126 -10.10 47.62 30.23
C GLY A 126 -10.64 47.60 28.80
N SER A 127 -11.11 46.45 28.34
CA SER A 127 -11.69 46.25 27.01
C SER A 127 -13.24 46.42 26.98
N VAL A 128 -13.90 46.61 28.15
CA VAL A 128 -15.35 46.72 28.26
C VAL A 128 -15.78 48.21 28.25
N PRO A 129 -16.57 48.66 27.26
CA PRO A 129 -17.09 50.04 27.27
C PRO A 129 -18.08 50.23 28.42
N GLY A 130 -17.81 51.18 29.34
CA GLY A 130 -18.67 51.47 30.46
C GLY A 130 -19.85 52.36 30.04
N THR A 131 -21.10 51.88 30.27
CA THR A 131 -22.34 52.66 30.02
C THR A 131 -22.90 53.33 31.26
N GLY A 132 -22.30 53.16 32.42
CA GLY A 132 -22.70 53.79 33.67
C GLY A 132 -22.44 55.31 33.71
N ARG A 133 -23.09 56.00 34.68
CA ARG A 133 -22.95 57.47 34.82
C ARG A 133 -21.49 57.87 35.06
N GLY A 134 -20.93 58.66 34.11
CA GLY A 134 -19.53 59.05 34.13
C GLY A 134 -18.56 58.04 33.48
N GLY A 135 -19.06 57.10 32.65
CA GLY A 135 -18.22 56.12 31.96
C GLY A 135 -17.80 54.90 32.81
N VAL A 136 -18.48 54.67 33.93
CA VAL A 136 -18.19 53.55 34.85
C VAL A 136 -18.68 52.23 34.23
N VAL A 137 -17.83 51.21 34.23
CA VAL A 137 -18.19 49.84 33.79
C VAL A 137 -19.09 49.19 34.83
N SER A 138 -20.31 48.89 34.43
CA SER A 138 -21.33 48.26 35.27
C SER A 138 -21.35 46.73 35.09
N LYS A 139 -22.02 46.00 36.03
CA LYS A 139 -22.21 44.56 35.90
C LYS A 139 -22.96 44.18 34.62
N ALA A 140 -23.88 45.00 34.15
CA ALA A 140 -24.65 44.78 32.93
C ALA A 140 -23.74 44.83 31.67
N ASP A 141 -22.76 45.71 31.67
CA ASP A 141 -21.81 45.84 30.55
C ASP A 141 -20.92 44.58 30.40
N VAL A 142 -20.45 44.03 31.53
CA VAL A 142 -19.69 42.78 31.52
C VAL A 142 -20.55 41.60 31.04
N ILE A 143 -21.79 41.51 31.48
CA ILE A 143 -22.75 40.49 31.01
C ILE A 143 -23.03 40.66 29.50
N GLY A 144 -23.16 41.87 29.03
CA GLY A 144 -23.39 42.18 27.60
C GLY A 144 -22.21 41.71 26.72
N VAL A 145 -20.99 41.92 27.18
CA VAL A 145 -19.80 41.44 26.46
C VAL A 145 -19.66 39.90 26.49
N LEU A 146 -20.02 39.27 27.60
CA LEU A 146 -20.02 37.80 27.72
C LEU A 146 -21.15 37.14 26.90
N ALA A 147 -22.26 37.83 26.70
CA ALA A 147 -23.40 37.35 25.92
C ALA A 147 -23.30 37.69 24.41
N ALA A 148 -22.41 38.61 24.03
CA ALA A 148 -22.18 38.93 22.62
C ALA A 148 -21.56 37.75 21.91
N PRO A 149 -22.07 37.31 20.74
CA PRO A 149 -21.41 36.31 19.93
C PRO A 149 -20.01 36.83 19.58
N THR A 150 -18.98 36.08 19.93
CA THR A 150 -17.58 36.40 19.59
C THR A 150 -17.52 36.74 18.10
N PRO A 151 -17.11 37.97 17.70
CA PRO A 151 -16.93 38.25 16.29
C PRO A 151 -15.95 37.22 15.76
N ALA A 152 -16.37 36.49 14.70
CA ALA A 152 -15.49 35.59 14.00
C ALA A 152 -14.19 36.34 13.69
N ALA A 153 -13.08 35.82 14.18
CA ALA A 153 -11.78 36.41 13.88
C ALA A 153 -11.69 36.60 12.36
N PRO A 154 -11.21 37.75 11.87
CA PRO A 154 -11.03 37.95 10.46
C PRO A 154 -10.21 36.77 9.97
N VAL A 155 -10.72 36.04 8.96
CA VAL A 155 -9.95 35.00 8.27
C VAL A 155 -8.74 35.74 7.74
N VAL A 156 -7.62 35.64 8.45
CA VAL A 156 -6.33 36.05 7.97
C VAL A 156 -6.07 35.09 6.80
N THR A 157 -6.35 35.56 5.58
CA THR A 157 -5.85 34.88 4.39
C THR A 157 -4.35 34.76 4.61
N ALA A 158 -3.91 33.55 4.93
CA ALA A 158 -2.50 33.26 5.08
C ALA A 158 -1.80 33.84 3.84
N PRO A 159 -0.72 34.61 3.99
CA PRO A 159 0.05 35.03 2.84
C PRO A 159 0.38 33.81 2.01
N PRO A 160 0.39 33.90 0.66
CA PRO A 160 0.73 32.76 -0.17
C PRO A 160 2.02 32.17 0.40
N VAL A 161 1.95 30.91 0.83
CA VAL A 161 3.12 30.19 1.36
C VAL A 161 4.15 30.28 0.26
N ALA A 162 5.18 31.08 0.49
CA ALA A 162 6.33 31.15 -0.42
C ALA A 162 6.75 29.69 -0.65
N PRO A 163 7.03 29.28 -1.90
CA PRO A 163 7.46 27.91 -2.16
C PRO A 163 8.60 27.61 -1.20
N VAL A 164 8.39 26.63 -0.33
CA VAL A 164 9.42 26.21 0.62
C VAL A 164 10.64 25.92 -0.22
N ALA A 165 11.67 26.75 -0.06
CA ALA A 165 12.92 26.56 -0.77
C ALA A 165 13.35 25.12 -0.46
N VAL A 166 13.41 24.29 -1.50
CA VAL A 166 13.91 22.92 -1.40
C VAL A 166 15.36 23.07 -0.94
N VAL A 167 15.58 22.81 0.35
CA VAL A 167 16.93 22.80 0.91
C VAL A 167 17.71 21.80 0.07
N PRO A 168 18.80 22.17 -0.58
CA PRO A 168 19.55 21.24 -1.40
C PRO A 168 19.94 20.06 -0.52
N SER A 169 19.49 18.86 -0.92
CA SER A 169 19.86 17.61 -0.28
C SER A 169 21.38 17.57 -0.13
N SER A 170 21.88 17.38 1.09
CA SER A 170 23.33 17.21 1.26
C SER A 170 23.75 16.04 0.36
N ALA A 171 24.99 16.05 -0.14
CA ALA A 171 25.51 14.97 -1.00
C ALA A 171 25.44 13.56 -0.33
N ARG A 172 25.08 13.51 0.95
CA ARG A 172 24.92 12.29 1.75
C ARG A 172 23.47 11.80 1.90
N GLU A 173 22.48 12.60 1.48
CA GLU A 173 21.07 12.29 1.62
C GLU A 173 20.35 12.44 0.29
N THR A 174 19.59 11.44 -0.12
CA THR A 174 18.70 11.51 -1.26
C THR A 174 17.26 11.40 -0.76
N ARG A 175 16.40 12.34 -1.16
CA ARG A 175 14.97 12.34 -0.84
C ARG A 175 14.21 11.96 -2.09
N GLU A 176 13.48 10.84 -2.01
CA GLU A 176 12.65 10.32 -3.09
C GLU A 176 11.20 10.22 -2.62
N LYS A 177 10.26 10.64 -3.45
CA LYS A 177 8.83 10.52 -3.17
C LYS A 177 8.44 9.05 -3.36
N MET A 178 7.73 8.45 -2.39
CA MET A 178 7.20 7.10 -2.53
C MET A 178 6.20 7.04 -3.69
N SER A 179 6.31 6.00 -4.53
CA SER A 179 5.32 5.72 -5.57
C SER A 179 3.96 5.39 -4.93
N THR A 180 2.88 5.58 -5.67
CA THR A 180 1.51 5.25 -5.23
C THR A 180 1.40 3.79 -4.80
N ARG A 181 1.98 2.89 -5.61
CA ARG A 181 2.05 1.47 -5.29
C ARG A 181 2.77 1.19 -3.97
N ARG A 182 3.92 1.86 -3.72
CA ARG A 182 4.65 1.70 -2.46
C ARG A 182 3.84 2.17 -1.25
N LYS A 183 3.10 3.27 -1.40
CA LYS A 183 2.19 3.77 -0.34
C LYS A 183 1.10 2.76 -0.03
N ARG A 184 0.43 2.20 -1.06
CA ARG A 184 -0.60 1.18 -0.88
C ARG A 184 -0.08 -0.10 -0.24
N ILE A 185 1.12 -0.56 -0.62
CA ILE A 185 1.78 -1.69 0.05
C ILE A 185 1.97 -1.38 1.54
N ALA A 186 2.47 -0.19 1.87
CA ALA A 186 2.68 0.21 3.26
C ALA A 186 1.36 0.25 4.05
N GLU A 187 0.30 0.82 3.49
CA GLU A 187 -1.04 0.86 4.08
C GLU A 187 -1.58 -0.56 4.33
N ASN A 188 -1.50 -1.45 3.34
CA ASN A 188 -1.98 -2.83 3.47
C ASN A 188 -1.19 -3.63 4.52
N LEU A 189 0.12 -3.44 4.61
CA LEU A 189 0.95 -4.09 5.63
C LEU A 189 0.61 -3.59 7.04
N LEU A 190 0.42 -2.28 7.21
CA LEU A 190 -0.02 -1.70 8.49
C LEU A 190 -1.43 -2.17 8.85
N LEU A 191 -2.35 -2.18 7.88
CA LEU A 191 -3.71 -2.69 8.07
C LEU A 191 -3.70 -4.14 8.56
N SER A 192 -2.90 -5.02 7.93
CA SER A 192 -2.75 -6.41 8.36
C SER A 192 -2.29 -6.52 9.81
N GLN A 193 -1.28 -5.73 10.20
CA GLN A 193 -0.75 -5.71 11.57
C GLN A 193 -1.78 -5.23 12.59
N HIS A 194 -2.61 -4.25 12.25
CA HIS A 194 -3.65 -3.72 13.14
C HIS A 194 -4.90 -4.59 13.20
N GLN A 195 -5.22 -5.31 12.12
CA GLN A 195 -6.44 -6.10 12.00
C GLN A 195 -6.30 -7.55 12.46
N THR A 196 -5.10 -7.99 12.85
CA THR A 196 -4.84 -9.38 13.23
C THR A 196 -4.04 -9.44 14.54
N ALA A 197 -4.31 -10.47 15.35
CA ALA A 197 -3.48 -10.80 16.51
C ALA A 197 -2.33 -11.73 16.06
N HIS A 198 -1.29 -11.13 15.46
CA HIS A 198 -0.17 -11.86 14.88
C HIS A 198 0.61 -12.66 15.91
N LEU A 199 0.76 -13.96 15.66
CA LEU A 199 1.72 -14.81 16.33
C LEU A 199 2.46 -15.65 15.28
N THR A 200 3.70 -16.05 15.57
CA THR A 200 4.50 -16.91 14.69
C THR A 200 5.02 -18.09 15.46
N THR A 201 4.83 -19.29 14.92
CA THR A 201 5.46 -20.51 15.40
C THR A 201 6.40 -21.08 14.34
N PHE A 202 7.41 -21.80 14.76
CA PHE A 202 8.47 -22.32 13.91
C PHE A 202 8.57 -23.84 14.04
N ASN A 203 9.02 -24.48 12.96
CA ASN A 203 9.47 -25.86 12.97
C ASN A 203 10.68 -26.00 12.06
N GLU A 204 11.41 -27.10 12.18
CA GLU A 204 12.51 -27.43 11.27
C GLU A 204 12.21 -28.72 10.51
N ILE A 205 12.64 -28.79 9.26
CA ILE A 205 12.39 -29.88 8.32
C ILE A 205 13.71 -30.45 7.82
N ASP A 206 13.84 -31.76 7.84
CA ASP A 206 14.89 -32.48 7.11
C ASP A 206 14.52 -32.56 5.63
N MET A 207 15.27 -31.88 4.79
CA MET A 207 15.05 -31.82 3.35
C MET A 207 15.65 -33.00 2.57
N THR A 208 16.21 -34.00 3.24
CA THR A 208 16.93 -35.10 2.59
C THR A 208 16.02 -35.90 1.65
N ALA A 209 14.84 -36.33 2.12
CA ALA A 209 13.94 -37.18 1.34
C ALA A 209 13.42 -36.45 0.09
N ILE A 210 12.95 -35.20 0.27
CA ILE A 210 12.41 -34.43 -0.85
C ILE A 210 13.50 -34.01 -1.85
N SER A 211 14.73 -33.72 -1.37
CA SER A 211 15.87 -33.41 -2.24
C SER A 211 16.26 -34.63 -3.09
N THR A 212 16.37 -35.80 -2.46
CA THR A 212 16.66 -37.07 -3.14
C THR A 212 15.59 -37.39 -4.18
N LEU A 213 14.32 -37.26 -3.83
CA LEU A 213 13.21 -37.47 -4.76
C LEU A 213 13.30 -36.53 -5.97
N ARG A 214 13.47 -35.24 -5.72
CA ARG A 214 13.61 -34.23 -6.77
C ARG A 214 14.80 -34.51 -7.66
N ASP A 215 15.95 -34.80 -7.11
CA ASP A 215 17.19 -35.03 -7.90
C ASP A 215 17.09 -36.27 -8.77
N ARG A 216 16.40 -37.30 -8.30
CA ARG A 216 16.10 -38.52 -9.09
C ARG A 216 15.15 -38.24 -10.27
N LEU A 217 14.23 -37.30 -10.13
CA LEU A 217 13.14 -37.10 -11.09
C LEU A 217 13.32 -35.88 -12.00
N LYS A 218 14.12 -34.88 -11.61
CA LYS A 218 14.20 -33.57 -12.28
C LYS A 218 14.49 -33.66 -13.79
N ASP A 219 15.50 -34.43 -14.17
CA ASP A 219 15.96 -34.52 -15.55
C ASP A 219 14.93 -35.26 -16.44
N ARG A 220 14.30 -36.31 -15.89
CA ARG A 220 13.23 -37.04 -16.57
C ARG A 220 11.99 -36.18 -16.78
N VAL A 221 11.56 -35.47 -15.71
CA VAL A 221 10.38 -34.60 -15.77
C VAL A 221 10.62 -33.44 -16.74
N GLU A 222 11.80 -32.83 -16.71
CA GLU A 222 12.14 -31.75 -17.64
C GLU A 222 12.11 -32.23 -19.08
N LYS A 223 12.69 -33.40 -19.37
CA LYS A 223 12.74 -34.01 -20.70
C LYS A 223 11.37 -34.45 -21.23
N GLU A 224 10.56 -35.10 -20.39
CA GLU A 224 9.29 -35.71 -20.79
C GLU A 224 8.12 -34.70 -20.75
N GLN A 225 8.13 -33.76 -19.78
CA GLN A 225 7.02 -32.86 -19.48
C GLN A 225 7.31 -31.40 -19.74
N GLY A 226 8.57 -31.03 -20.07
CA GLY A 226 8.98 -29.64 -20.28
C GLY A 226 8.89 -28.77 -19.03
N VAL A 227 8.84 -29.36 -17.84
CA VAL A 227 8.68 -28.66 -16.57
C VAL A 227 9.94 -28.78 -15.73
N LYS A 228 10.53 -27.65 -15.34
CA LYS A 228 11.65 -27.63 -14.41
C LYS A 228 11.15 -27.91 -13.00
N LEU A 229 11.50 -29.09 -12.46
CA LEU A 229 11.06 -29.54 -11.14
C LEU A 229 11.80 -28.78 -10.03
N SER A 230 11.16 -27.79 -9.42
CA SER A 230 11.64 -27.03 -8.26
C SER A 230 11.05 -27.58 -6.96
N PHE A 231 11.48 -27.06 -5.80
CA PHE A 231 10.91 -27.42 -4.51
C PHE A 231 9.52 -26.82 -4.25
N MET A 232 9.23 -25.66 -4.84
CA MET A 232 7.98 -24.91 -4.55
C MET A 232 6.71 -25.72 -4.77
N PRO A 233 6.53 -26.48 -5.86
CA PRO A 233 5.34 -27.30 -6.05
C PRO A 233 5.10 -28.36 -4.94
N PHE A 234 6.17 -28.91 -4.37
CA PHE A 234 6.06 -29.85 -3.25
C PHE A 234 5.63 -29.14 -1.98
N PHE A 235 6.19 -27.96 -1.68
CA PHE A 235 5.74 -27.14 -0.56
C PHE A 235 4.27 -26.75 -0.68
N VAL A 236 3.83 -26.33 -1.87
CA VAL A 236 2.42 -26.02 -2.13
C VAL A 236 1.54 -27.23 -1.90
N LYS A 237 1.90 -28.40 -2.43
CA LYS A 237 1.10 -29.63 -2.28
C LYS A 237 1.04 -30.07 -0.82
N ALA A 238 2.16 -30.10 -0.10
CA ALA A 238 2.21 -30.40 1.33
C ALA A 238 1.36 -29.42 2.16
N ALA A 239 1.43 -28.12 1.84
CA ALA A 239 0.61 -27.10 2.49
C ALA A 239 -0.89 -27.32 2.22
N CYS A 240 -1.30 -27.69 0.99
CA CYS A 240 -2.70 -27.99 0.68
C CYS A 240 -3.22 -29.14 1.56
N HIS A 241 -2.48 -30.25 1.70
CA HIS A 241 -2.87 -31.36 2.56
C HIS A 241 -2.91 -30.96 4.05
N ALA A 242 -1.97 -30.14 4.51
CA ALA A 242 -1.99 -29.63 5.88
C ALA A 242 -3.19 -28.69 6.13
N LEU A 243 -3.55 -27.84 5.15
CA LEU A 243 -4.73 -26.96 5.22
C LEU A 243 -6.05 -27.74 5.24
N GLN A 244 -6.13 -28.88 4.52
CA GLN A 244 -7.28 -29.79 4.57
C GLN A 244 -7.42 -30.47 5.94
N ALA A 245 -6.29 -30.84 6.57
CA ALA A 245 -6.29 -31.43 7.91
C ALA A 245 -6.61 -30.40 9.02
N TYR A 246 -6.25 -29.13 8.81
CA TYR A 246 -6.44 -28.03 9.76
C TYR A 246 -7.20 -26.86 9.11
N PRO A 247 -8.52 -26.97 8.87
CA PRO A 247 -9.28 -25.98 8.10
C PRO A 247 -9.32 -24.58 8.70
N SER A 248 -9.09 -24.46 10.02
CA SER A 248 -8.99 -23.15 10.68
C SER A 248 -7.85 -22.28 10.13
N VAL A 249 -6.79 -22.89 9.59
CA VAL A 249 -5.66 -22.19 8.99
C VAL A 249 -5.98 -21.67 7.58
N ASN A 250 -7.05 -22.24 6.94
CA ASN A 250 -7.56 -21.82 5.62
C ASN A 250 -8.94 -21.17 5.72
N ALA A 251 -9.08 -20.21 6.63
CA ALA A 251 -10.34 -19.52 6.85
C ALA A 251 -10.16 -18.00 6.79
N GLN A 252 -11.22 -17.28 7.05
CA GLN A 252 -11.26 -15.82 7.08
C GLN A 252 -12.25 -15.37 8.14
N ILE A 253 -11.95 -14.26 8.82
CA ILE A 253 -12.89 -13.58 9.71
C ILE A 253 -13.63 -12.53 8.88
N ASP A 254 -14.95 -12.59 8.91
CA ASP A 254 -15.85 -11.63 8.26
C ASP A 254 -16.84 -11.09 9.31
N GLY A 255 -16.55 -9.91 9.85
CA GLY A 255 -17.26 -9.34 10.98
C GLY A 255 -17.16 -10.24 12.22
N ASP A 256 -18.27 -10.81 12.64
CA ASP A 256 -18.40 -11.79 13.74
C ASP A 256 -18.49 -13.25 13.27
N THR A 257 -18.30 -13.47 11.97
CA THR A 257 -18.45 -14.78 11.34
C THR A 257 -17.10 -15.35 10.90
N ILE A 258 -16.91 -16.66 11.04
CA ILE A 258 -15.77 -17.39 10.50
C ILE A 258 -16.19 -18.06 9.19
N VAL A 259 -15.47 -17.77 8.12
CA VAL A 259 -15.70 -18.35 6.79
C VAL A 259 -14.61 -19.37 6.48
N TYR A 260 -14.91 -20.65 6.57
CA TYR A 260 -14.00 -21.72 6.18
C TYR A 260 -13.97 -21.90 4.67
N LYS A 261 -12.77 -21.92 4.09
CA LYS A 261 -12.58 -22.13 2.64
C LYS A 261 -12.28 -23.60 2.39
N HIS A 262 -13.18 -24.29 1.68
CA HIS A 262 -13.00 -25.70 1.30
C HIS A 262 -12.30 -25.88 -0.05
N TYR A 263 -11.49 -24.93 -0.43
CA TYR A 263 -10.60 -24.91 -1.59
C TYR A 263 -9.32 -24.13 -1.21
N VAL A 264 -8.25 -24.32 -1.94
CA VAL A 264 -6.98 -23.63 -1.68
C VAL A 264 -6.55 -22.86 -2.93
N ASN A 265 -6.67 -21.52 -2.86
CA ASN A 265 -6.01 -20.62 -3.79
C ASN A 265 -4.72 -20.16 -3.14
N MET A 266 -3.62 -20.74 -3.57
CA MET A 266 -2.31 -20.56 -2.94
C MET A 266 -1.62 -19.30 -3.45
N GLY A 267 -1.52 -18.28 -2.61
CA GLY A 267 -0.71 -17.08 -2.87
C GLY A 267 0.78 -17.41 -2.82
N ILE A 268 1.51 -17.01 -3.84
CA ILE A 268 2.97 -17.16 -3.90
C ILE A 268 3.61 -15.78 -3.93
N ALA A 269 4.38 -15.46 -2.89
CA ALA A 269 5.08 -14.18 -2.82
C ALA A 269 6.21 -14.15 -3.85
N VAL A 270 6.16 -13.21 -4.79
CA VAL A 270 7.12 -13.01 -5.87
C VAL A 270 7.69 -11.59 -5.78
N ALA A 271 9.02 -11.49 -5.74
CA ALA A 271 9.71 -10.21 -5.87
C ALA A 271 9.72 -9.77 -7.34
N SER A 272 9.35 -8.52 -7.59
CA SER A 272 9.44 -7.84 -8.87
C SER A 272 10.10 -6.48 -8.71
N ASP A 273 10.54 -5.87 -9.80
CA ASP A 273 11.16 -4.53 -9.78
C ASP A 273 10.21 -3.47 -9.18
N ALA A 274 8.90 -3.66 -9.39
CA ALA A 274 7.86 -2.80 -8.84
C ALA A 274 7.49 -3.12 -7.36
N GLY A 275 8.15 -4.10 -6.72
CA GLY A 275 7.93 -4.53 -5.34
C GLY A 275 7.40 -5.96 -5.22
N LEU A 276 7.05 -6.36 -3.99
CA LEU A 276 6.51 -7.67 -3.69
C LEU A 276 5.05 -7.76 -4.15
N VAL A 277 4.72 -8.83 -4.89
CA VAL A 277 3.35 -9.18 -5.30
C VAL A 277 3.04 -10.62 -4.92
N VAL A 278 1.76 -10.92 -4.70
CA VAL A 278 1.30 -12.24 -4.26
C VAL A 278 0.24 -12.78 -5.24
N PRO A 279 0.64 -13.23 -6.44
CA PRO A 279 -0.29 -13.91 -7.33
C PRO A 279 -0.71 -15.28 -6.79
N ASN A 280 -1.88 -15.75 -7.19
CA ASN A 280 -2.51 -16.97 -6.72
C ASN A 280 -2.46 -18.10 -7.74
N VAL A 281 -2.12 -19.30 -7.26
CA VAL A 281 -2.37 -20.58 -7.95
C VAL A 281 -3.75 -21.04 -7.51
N LYS A 282 -4.74 -20.95 -8.37
CA LYS A 282 -6.15 -21.28 -8.09
C LYS A 282 -6.32 -22.80 -7.95
N ASP A 283 -7.21 -23.24 -7.05
CA ASP A 283 -7.56 -24.66 -6.82
C ASP A 283 -6.31 -25.56 -6.68
N ALA A 284 -5.30 -25.09 -5.95
CA ALA A 284 -4.02 -25.79 -5.81
C ALA A 284 -4.16 -27.17 -5.14
N ASP A 285 -5.19 -27.35 -4.31
CA ASP A 285 -5.54 -28.62 -3.65
C ASP A 285 -5.91 -29.73 -4.66
N ARG A 286 -6.54 -29.36 -5.79
CA ARG A 286 -6.97 -30.29 -6.83
C ARG A 286 -5.88 -30.62 -7.85
N LYS A 287 -4.80 -29.89 -7.85
CA LYS A 287 -3.71 -29.99 -8.83
C LYS A 287 -2.61 -30.94 -8.36
N ASN A 288 -1.99 -31.62 -9.32
CA ASN A 288 -0.78 -32.39 -9.05
C ASN A 288 0.47 -31.47 -9.01
N VAL A 289 1.59 -32.01 -8.53
CA VAL A 289 2.85 -31.27 -8.36
C VAL A 289 3.33 -30.62 -9.65
N LEU A 290 3.15 -31.26 -10.81
CA LEU A 290 3.61 -30.73 -12.11
C LEU A 290 2.72 -29.58 -12.60
N GLU A 291 1.41 -29.69 -12.42
CA GLU A 291 0.45 -28.63 -12.74
C GLU A 291 0.72 -27.38 -11.88
N ILE A 292 0.89 -27.57 -10.58
CA ILE A 292 1.30 -26.50 -9.66
C ILE A 292 2.60 -25.84 -10.13
N GLY A 293 3.58 -26.65 -10.54
CA GLY A 293 4.88 -26.16 -11.03
C GLY A 293 4.78 -25.31 -12.29
N ARG A 294 3.92 -25.72 -13.25
CA ARG A 294 3.66 -24.94 -14.47
C ARG A 294 3.00 -23.61 -14.15
N GLU A 295 2.01 -23.61 -13.28
CA GLU A 295 1.29 -22.39 -12.88
C GLU A 295 2.16 -21.42 -12.09
N ILE A 296 2.93 -21.91 -11.12
CA ILE A 296 3.90 -21.06 -10.38
C ILE A 296 4.86 -20.39 -11.37
N THR A 297 5.37 -21.13 -12.34
CA THR A 297 6.28 -20.59 -13.36
C THR A 297 5.59 -19.53 -14.22
N ALA A 298 4.36 -19.78 -14.63
CA ALA A 298 3.58 -18.87 -15.45
C ALA A 298 3.22 -17.58 -14.71
N VAL A 299 2.70 -17.68 -13.46
CA VAL A 299 2.35 -16.48 -12.67
C VAL A 299 3.58 -15.69 -12.25
N ALA A 300 4.70 -16.36 -11.92
CA ALA A 300 5.95 -15.70 -11.59
C ALA A 300 6.54 -14.94 -12.79
N LYS A 301 6.38 -15.48 -14.01
CA LYS A 301 6.76 -14.78 -15.24
C LYS A 301 5.90 -13.55 -15.46
N ARG A 302 4.56 -13.68 -15.39
CA ARG A 302 3.65 -12.52 -15.51
C ARG A 302 3.95 -11.45 -14.43
N ALA A 303 4.30 -11.87 -13.22
CA ALA A 303 4.66 -10.94 -12.14
C ALA A 303 5.90 -10.11 -12.48
N ARG A 304 6.95 -10.75 -12.98
CA ARG A 304 8.19 -10.05 -13.39
C ARG A 304 7.99 -9.17 -14.62
N ASP A 305 7.18 -9.64 -15.58
CA ASP A 305 6.88 -8.91 -16.80
C ASP A 305 5.86 -7.77 -16.60
N GLY A 306 5.36 -7.55 -15.35
CA GLY A 306 4.34 -6.55 -15.04
C GLY A 306 2.95 -6.82 -15.64
N LYS A 307 2.68 -8.07 -16.05
CA LYS A 307 1.47 -8.50 -16.79
C LYS A 307 0.49 -9.31 -15.93
N LEU A 308 0.48 -9.10 -14.60
CA LEU A 308 -0.51 -9.73 -13.73
C LEU A 308 -1.90 -9.14 -14.00
N SER A 309 -2.90 -10.01 -14.07
CA SER A 309 -4.31 -9.61 -14.11
C SER A 309 -4.86 -9.45 -12.68
N MET A 310 -6.01 -8.80 -12.55
CA MET A 310 -6.74 -8.72 -11.28
C MET A 310 -7.12 -10.13 -10.78
N ASP A 311 -7.47 -11.04 -11.69
CA ASP A 311 -7.80 -12.42 -11.34
C ASP A 311 -6.62 -13.17 -10.74
N ASP A 312 -5.38 -12.88 -11.18
CA ASP A 312 -4.17 -13.45 -10.58
C ASP A 312 -3.97 -13.00 -9.11
N LEU A 313 -4.47 -11.82 -8.73
CA LEU A 313 -4.21 -11.20 -7.43
C LEU A 313 -5.33 -11.37 -6.41
N THR A 314 -6.53 -11.77 -6.85
CA THR A 314 -7.72 -11.86 -6.00
C THR A 314 -8.08 -13.29 -5.61
N GLY A 315 -8.81 -13.44 -4.51
CA GLY A 315 -9.37 -14.73 -4.07
C GLY A 315 -8.36 -15.71 -3.47
N GLY A 316 -7.16 -15.25 -3.11
CA GLY A 316 -6.18 -16.08 -2.38
C GLY A 316 -6.68 -16.45 -0.98
N THR A 317 -6.46 -17.71 -0.56
CA THR A 317 -6.92 -18.20 0.74
C THR A 317 -5.79 -18.40 1.75
N PHE A 318 -4.58 -18.68 1.28
CA PHE A 318 -3.38 -18.87 2.09
C PHE A 318 -2.17 -18.44 1.28
N THR A 319 -1.09 -18.01 1.94
CA THR A 319 0.10 -17.51 1.25
C THR A 319 1.36 -18.28 1.65
N ILE A 320 2.23 -18.56 0.67
CA ILE A 320 3.60 -19.03 0.90
C ILE A 320 4.58 -17.94 0.47
N THR A 321 5.51 -17.59 1.35
CA THR A 321 6.63 -16.70 1.06
C THR A 321 7.96 -17.42 1.24
N ASN A 322 8.91 -17.17 0.33
CA ASN A 322 10.22 -17.84 0.37
C ASN A 322 11.36 -16.82 0.47
N GLY A 323 11.80 -16.58 1.71
CA GLY A 323 12.99 -15.77 2.01
C GLY A 323 14.31 -16.53 1.84
N GLY A 324 14.26 -17.86 1.74
CA GLY A 324 15.44 -18.72 1.66
C GLY A 324 16.27 -18.51 0.40
N VAL A 325 15.63 -18.12 -0.71
CA VAL A 325 16.31 -17.78 -1.96
C VAL A 325 17.23 -16.55 -1.82
N PHE A 326 16.98 -15.71 -0.82
CA PHE A 326 17.80 -14.54 -0.48
C PHE A 326 18.74 -14.80 0.71
N GLY A 327 18.75 -16.04 1.24
CA GLY A 327 19.62 -16.45 2.34
C GLY A 327 19.05 -16.26 3.74
N SER A 328 17.78 -15.93 3.90
CA SER A 328 17.12 -15.78 5.21
C SER A 328 17.18 -17.09 5.99
N LEU A 329 17.69 -17.03 7.23
CA LEU A 329 17.69 -18.17 8.15
C LEU A 329 16.31 -18.40 8.75
N VAL A 330 15.67 -17.33 9.23
CA VAL A 330 14.36 -17.32 9.87
C VAL A 330 13.78 -15.92 9.79
N SER A 331 12.46 -15.82 9.64
CA SER A 331 11.72 -14.57 9.68
C SER A 331 10.28 -14.81 10.18
N THR A 332 9.61 -13.75 10.59
CA THR A 332 8.20 -13.71 10.97
C THR A 332 7.42 -12.98 9.87
N PRO A 333 6.90 -13.70 8.85
CA PRO A 333 6.21 -13.06 7.74
C PRO A 333 4.91 -12.38 8.19
N ILE A 334 4.58 -11.24 7.58
CA ILE A 334 3.32 -10.53 7.82
C ILE A 334 2.22 -11.24 7.03
N ILE A 335 1.07 -11.46 7.66
CA ILE A 335 -0.09 -12.12 7.04
C ILE A 335 -0.61 -11.25 5.87
N ASN A 336 -1.00 -11.87 4.77
CA ASN A 336 -1.64 -11.19 3.65
C ASN A 336 -3.15 -11.06 3.93
N TYR A 337 -3.53 -10.01 4.66
CA TYR A 337 -4.93 -9.75 5.01
C TYR A 337 -5.86 -9.75 3.76
N PRO A 338 -7.07 -10.35 3.80
CA PRO A 338 -7.82 -10.90 4.96
C PRO A 338 -7.57 -12.39 5.28
N GLN A 339 -6.53 -13.00 4.73
CA GLN A 339 -6.11 -14.36 5.11
C GLN A 339 -5.73 -14.40 6.60
N VAL A 340 -5.79 -15.59 7.21
CA VAL A 340 -5.44 -15.77 8.62
C VAL A 340 -4.11 -16.48 8.84
N GLY A 341 -3.42 -16.85 7.75
CA GLY A 341 -2.15 -17.56 7.85
C GLY A 341 -1.23 -17.33 6.65
N ILE A 342 0.07 -17.39 6.91
CA ILE A 342 1.15 -17.34 5.92
C ILE A 342 2.29 -18.26 6.32
N LEU A 343 2.76 -19.09 5.38
CA LEU A 343 3.89 -19.98 5.56
C LEU A 343 5.18 -19.35 5.02
N GLY A 344 6.16 -19.16 5.89
CA GLY A 344 7.49 -18.70 5.54
C GLY A 344 8.46 -19.85 5.33
N LEU A 345 9.09 -19.91 4.15
CA LEU A 345 10.17 -20.85 3.83
C LEU A 345 11.51 -20.13 3.90
N HIS A 346 12.51 -20.82 4.40
CA HIS A 346 13.82 -20.25 4.65
C HIS A 346 14.93 -21.03 3.97
N LYS A 347 16.18 -20.61 4.23
CA LYS A 347 17.36 -21.23 3.63
C LYS A 347 17.51 -22.68 4.08
N THR A 348 17.69 -23.59 3.12
CA THR A 348 18.22 -24.93 3.39
C THR A 348 19.73 -24.85 3.61
N GLN A 349 20.21 -25.45 4.69
CA GLN A 349 21.64 -25.51 4.99
C GLN A 349 22.00 -26.81 5.69
N ASP A 350 23.19 -27.33 5.43
CA ASP A 350 23.71 -28.51 6.11
C ASP A 350 23.96 -28.20 7.58
N ARG A 351 23.40 -29.04 8.47
CA ARG A 351 23.50 -28.90 9.91
C ARG A 351 23.74 -30.26 10.58
N PRO A 352 24.52 -30.31 11.65
CA PRO A 352 24.63 -31.52 12.48
C PRO A 352 23.32 -31.71 13.25
N VAL A 353 22.70 -32.85 13.10
CA VAL A 353 21.47 -33.25 13.83
C VAL A 353 21.64 -34.63 14.45
N ALA A 354 20.94 -34.86 15.55
CA ALA A 354 20.96 -36.16 16.21
C ALA A 354 19.90 -37.08 15.61
N ILE A 355 20.33 -38.14 14.91
CA ILE A 355 19.46 -39.15 14.33
C ILE A 355 19.81 -40.50 14.96
N ASN A 356 18.85 -41.14 15.62
CA ASN A 356 19.04 -42.45 16.29
C ASN A 356 20.26 -42.46 17.23
N GLY A 357 20.51 -41.37 17.95
CA GLY A 357 21.64 -41.25 18.87
C GLY A 357 23.00 -40.97 18.23
N LYS A 358 23.07 -40.77 16.90
CA LYS A 358 24.28 -40.40 16.15
C LYS A 358 24.13 -39.00 15.59
N VAL A 359 25.27 -38.33 15.45
CA VAL A 359 25.31 -37.01 14.76
C VAL A 359 25.46 -37.27 13.27
N GLU A 360 24.49 -36.74 12.50
CA GLU A 360 24.48 -36.80 11.05
C GLU A 360 24.42 -35.38 10.48
N ILE A 361 25.01 -35.15 9.31
CA ILE A 361 24.87 -33.91 8.58
C ILE A 361 23.65 -34.04 7.68
N ARG A 362 22.65 -33.13 7.85
CA ARG A 362 21.41 -33.12 7.10
C ARG A 362 21.10 -31.74 6.55
N PRO A 363 20.53 -31.64 5.34
CA PRO A 363 20.05 -30.37 4.80
C PRO A 363 18.75 -29.96 5.55
N MET A 364 18.88 -29.04 6.50
CA MET A 364 17.81 -28.60 7.36
C MET A 364 17.25 -27.26 6.89
N MET A 365 15.94 -27.09 7.00
CA MET A 365 15.23 -25.85 6.70
C MET A 365 14.33 -25.45 7.86
N TYR A 366 14.37 -24.17 8.27
CA TYR A 366 13.33 -23.62 9.13
C TYR A 366 12.11 -23.23 8.32
N VAL A 367 10.94 -23.48 8.88
CA VAL A 367 9.66 -23.00 8.38
C VAL A 367 8.94 -22.24 9.49
N ALA A 368 8.23 -21.19 9.11
CA ALA A 368 7.49 -20.33 10.01
C ALA A 368 6.01 -20.29 9.58
N LEU A 369 5.10 -20.42 10.51
CA LEU A 369 3.71 -20.11 10.30
C LEU A 369 3.38 -18.86 11.11
N SER A 370 3.11 -17.74 10.43
CA SER A 370 2.47 -16.59 11.07
C SER A 370 0.96 -16.71 10.89
N TYR A 371 0.21 -16.45 11.96
CA TYR A 371 -1.22 -16.67 11.99
C TYR A 371 -1.94 -15.67 12.89
N ASP A 372 -3.23 -15.51 12.64
CA ASP A 372 -4.12 -14.71 13.46
C ASP A 372 -4.61 -15.52 14.66
N HIS A 373 -4.09 -15.19 15.85
CA HIS A 373 -4.39 -15.92 17.09
C HIS A 373 -5.82 -15.71 17.60
N ARG A 374 -6.59 -14.82 17.00
CA ARG A 374 -8.03 -14.70 17.27
C ARG A 374 -8.81 -15.91 16.77
N MET A 375 -8.25 -16.63 15.79
CA MET A 375 -8.89 -17.74 15.13
C MET A 375 -8.12 -19.07 15.27
N ILE A 376 -6.80 -19.01 15.20
CA ILE A 376 -5.93 -20.18 15.23
C ILE A 376 -5.23 -20.21 16.57
N ASP A 377 -5.44 -21.26 17.36
CA ASP A 377 -4.71 -21.46 18.61
C ASP A 377 -3.31 -22.06 18.40
N GLY A 378 -2.49 -22.04 19.45
CA GLY A 378 -1.13 -22.54 19.39
C GLY A 378 -1.06 -24.04 19.03
N GLN A 379 -2.01 -24.86 19.48
CA GLN A 379 -2.05 -26.28 19.16
C GLN A 379 -2.29 -26.50 17.66
N GLN A 380 -3.29 -25.84 17.09
CA GLN A 380 -3.62 -25.97 15.66
C GLN A 380 -2.47 -25.51 14.77
N ALA A 381 -1.83 -24.37 15.13
CA ALA A 381 -0.68 -23.84 14.41
C ALA A 381 0.52 -24.80 14.41
N VAL A 382 0.84 -25.37 15.57
CA VAL A 382 1.94 -26.34 15.72
C VAL A 382 1.62 -27.62 14.94
N LEU A 383 0.41 -28.17 15.09
CA LEU A 383 0.02 -29.40 14.41
C LEU A 383 -0.04 -29.23 12.88
N PHE A 384 -0.44 -28.07 12.38
CA PHE A 384 -0.31 -27.73 10.95
C PHE A 384 1.14 -27.86 10.47
N LEU A 385 2.10 -27.24 11.20
CA LEU A 385 3.52 -27.35 10.85
C LEU A 385 4.08 -28.77 11.00
N VAL A 386 3.62 -29.52 12.00
CA VAL A 386 3.99 -30.94 12.16
C VAL A 386 3.51 -31.74 10.95
N ARG A 387 2.23 -31.57 10.53
CA ARG A 387 1.72 -32.26 9.34
C ARG A 387 2.45 -31.86 8.07
N PHE A 388 2.74 -30.59 7.91
CA PHE A 388 3.55 -30.08 6.78
C PHE A 388 4.96 -30.69 6.77
N LYS A 389 5.62 -30.77 7.93
CA LYS A 389 6.94 -31.41 8.12
C LYS A 389 6.89 -32.90 7.73
N GLU A 390 5.94 -33.65 8.26
CA GLU A 390 5.78 -35.09 7.95
C GLU A 390 5.70 -35.33 6.43
N LEU A 391 4.90 -34.55 5.71
CA LEU A 391 4.73 -34.66 4.26
C LEU A 391 5.99 -34.30 3.48
N MET A 392 6.80 -33.39 4.00
CA MET A 392 8.08 -33.02 3.38
C MET A 392 9.19 -34.03 3.65
N GLU A 393 9.20 -34.63 4.85
CA GLU A 393 10.15 -35.66 5.26
C GLU A 393 9.79 -37.05 4.73
N ASP A 394 8.50 -37.30 4.45
CA ASP A 394 8.03 -38.48 3.70
C ASP A 394 7.13 -38.05 2.52
N PRO A 395 7.71 -37.68 1.36
CA PRO A 395 6.93 -37.26 0.19
C PRO A 395 5.98 -38.32 -0.36
N ALA A 396 6.19 -39.62 -0.05
CA ALA A 396 5.29 -40.68 -0.49
C ALA A 396 3.94 -40.58 0.22
N ALA A 397 3.90 -40.09 1.44
CA ALA A 397 2.67 -39.88 2.20
C ALA A 397 1.73 -38.86 1.51
N MET A 398 2.23 -37.94 0.65
CA MET A 398 1.38 -37.05 -0.14
C MET A 398 0.49 -37.77 -1.17
N LEU A 399 0.77 -39.03 -1.48
CA LEU A 399 -0.04 -39.86 -2.39
C LEU A 399 -1.24 -40.46 -1.70
N LEU A 400 -1.20 -40.57 -0.36
CA LEU A 400 -2.21 -41.18 0.48
C LEU A 400 -3.08 -40.19 1.26
N ALA A 401 -2.73 -38.89 1.15
CA ALA A 401 -3.33 -37.79 1.90
C ALA A 401 -4.42 -37.07 1.07
#